data_b6102e42479e5a47cfe481b0d5d8b9cc
#
_entry.id   b6102e42479e5a47cfe481b0d5d8b9cc
#
_cell.length_a   1.000
_cell.length_b   1.000
_cell.length_c   1.000
_cell.angle_alpha   90.00
_cell.angle_beta   90.00
_cell.angle_gamma   90.00
#
_symmetry.space_group_name_H-M   'P 1'
#
loop_
_entity.id
_entity.type
_entity.pdbx_description
1 polymer ?
#
loop_
_entity_poly.entity_id
_entity_poly.type
_entity_poly.pdbx_seq_one_letter_code
_entity_poly.pdbx_strand_id
1 'polypeptide(L)'
;MRTRKTRERSESVTCCALEVLDFAFFWHNSENGILMSMRLEALESRRKTRVIRVGDIGIGGDEPIRVQTMTNTDTLDIEATAAQTARCVEAGAELIRITTQTPKHARALADIRQLLITRYGISVPLIADVHFSQAAAFEALKWADKVRLNPGNLLDAKLQKTLEYESGAYEEELKRIEKGLLPFIEEAKRLAKPIRIGANHGSLSDRILSRYGDTPLGMVESAMEYLRIFHRYGYDEIVVAMKSSDPLVMIEANRLLAQTLRVENMDYPLHLGVTEAGSAEDGRAKSTIGIGTILLDGLGDTLRVSLTEAPEREIPVCYSILQATRRRITKTEFISCPSCGRTLYDIESVTHQIKIRMDHLVGVRIAVMGCIVNGIGEMADADFGYVGGRPGMINLYWKKALVERDVPEAEAINRLELLIKEKGLWVNR
;
A
#
# COMPACT_ATOMS: atom_id res chain seq x y z
N MET A 1 -41.62 -58.92 -26.74
CA MET A 1 -40.93 -59.47 -27.94
C MET A 1 -39.94 -58.43 -28.47
N ARG A 2 -38.66 -58.77 -28.44
CA ARG A 2 -37.47 -58.20 -29.13
C ARG A 2 -37.23 -56.68 -29.11
N THR A 3 -36.35 -56.24 -28.24
CA THR A 3 -35.02 -55.68 -28.38
C THR A 3 -34.60 -55.15 -29.75
N ARG A 4 -34.17 -53.84 -29.77
CA ARG A 4 -33.04 -53.44 -30.60
C ARG A 4 -32.31 -52.25 -29.92
N LYS A 5 -31.02 -52.46 -29.55
CA LYS A 5 -30.02 -51.51 -29.14
C LYS A 5 -29.64 -50.62 -30.31
N THR A 6 -29.56 -49.33 -30.09
CA THR A 6 -28.70 -48.41 -30.88
C THR A 6 -27.72 -47.74 -29.96
N ARG A 7 -26.49 -47.87 -30.33
CA ARG A 7 -25.26 -47.38 -29.68
C ARG A 7 -25.06 -45.95 -30.20
N GLU A 8 -25.12 -44.97 -29.33
CA GLU A 8 -24.59 -43.63 -29.63
C GLU A 8 -23.23 -43.46 -28.95
N ARG A 9 -22.28 -43.02 -29.76
CA ARG A 9 -20.91 -42.69 -29.35
C ARG A 9 -20.93 -41.39 -28.55
N SER A 10 -20.45 -41.42 -27.34
CA SER A 10 -20.09 -40.22 -26.60
C SER A 10 -18.69 -39.78 -27.03
N GLU A 11 -18.59 -38.64 -27.68
CA GLU A 11 -17.33 -37.91 -27.82
C GLU A 11 -16.95 -37.27 -26.47
N SER A 12 -15.83 -37.70 -25.94
CA SER A 12 -15.26 -37.16 -24.72
C SER A 12 -14.68 -35.76 -24.97
N VAL A 13 -15.35 -34.73 -24.50
CA VAL A 13 -14.75 -33.42 -24.32
C VAL A 13 -13.85 -33.49 -23.11
N THR A 14 -12.57 -33.46 -23.34
CA THR A 14 -11.54 -33.40 -22.30
C THR A 14 -11.62 -32.02 -21.63
N CYS A 15 -12.29 -31.96 -20.51
CA CYS A 15 -12.30 -30.79 -19.62
C CYS A 15 -10.96 -30.75 -18.90
N CYS A 16 -10.13 -29.75 -19.16
CA CYS A 16 -8.95 -29.46 -18.36
C CYS A 16 -9.39 -29.23 -16.90
N ALA A 17 -9.10 -30.19 -16.06
CA ALA A 17 -9.30 -30.11 -14.64
C ALA A 17 -8.37 -29.02 -14.08
N LEU A 18 -8.96 -27.94 -13.60
CA LEU A 18 -8.36 -27.07 -12.60
C LEU A 18 -8.19 -27.90 -11.33
N GLU A 19 -6.95 -28.21 -10.97
CA GLU A 19 -6.63 -28.75 -9.66
C GLU A 19 -6.96 -27.69 -8.60
N VAL A 20 -8.15 -27.81 -8.06
CA VAL A 20 -8.52 -27.19 -6.78
C VAL A 20 -7.73 -27.97 -5.73
N LEU A 21 -6.66 -27.37 -5.21
CA LEU A 21 -5.95 -27.89 -4.04
C LEU A 21 -6.92 -27.94 -2.87
N ASP A 22 -7.32 -29.15 -2.51
CA ASP A 22 -8.10 -29.49 -1.33
C ASP A 22 -7.39 -29.01 -0.06
N PHE A 23 -7.95 -28.01 0.59
CA PHE A 23 -7.48 -27.45 1.88
C PHE A 23 -8.14 -28.16 3.08
N ALA A 24 -8.32 -29.45 3.03
CA ALA A 24 -8.74 -30.23 4.19
C ALA A 24 -7.89 -31.50 4.33
N PHE A 25 -7.21 -31.59 5.45
CA PHE A 25 -6.41 -32.67 6.01
C PHE A 25 -4.91 -32.37 6.06
N PHE A 26 -4.49 -31.81 7.19
CA PHE A 26 -3.26 -32.20 7.88
C PHE A 26 -3.24 -31.61 9.30
N TRP A 27 -3.96 -32.25 10.19
CA TRP A 27 -3.74 -32.15 11.62
C TRP A 27 -3.29 -33.54 12.08
N HIS A 28 -2.00 -33.81 12.10
CA HIS A 28 -1.32 -34.63 13.12
C HIS A 28 0.20 -34.74 12.86
N ASN A 29 0.94 -34.48 13.93
CA ASN A 29 2.34 -34.85 14.20
C ASN A 29 3.49 -33.92 13.75
N SER A 30 4.23 -33.51 14.79
CA SER A 30 5.67 -33.18 14.92
C SER A 30 6.43 -32.40 13.81
N GLU A 31 5.87 -32.17 12.65
CA GLU A 31 6.44 -31.34 11.58
C GLU A 31 5.91 -29.89 11.61
N ASN A 32 5.06 -29.57 12.59
CA ASN A 32 4.37 -28.26 12.67
C ASN A 32 5.30 -27.06 12.83
N GLY A 33 6.48 -27.25 13.40
CA GLY A 33 7.47 -26.17 13.53
C GLY A 33 8.09 -25.77 12.20
N ILE A 34 8.37 -26.72 11.32
CA ILE A 34 8.99 -26.47 10.00
C ILE A 34 7.97 -25.87 9.03
N LEU A 35 6.74 -26.39 9.00
CA LEU A 35 5.65 -25.86 8.16
C LEU A 35 5.22 -24.46 8.58
N MET A 36 5.20 -24.17 9.87
CA MET A 36 4.89 -22.83 10.38
C MET A 36 6.03 -21.85 10.10
N SER A 37 7.29 -22.27 10.19
CA SER A 37 8.46 -21.50 9.77
C SER A 37 8.43 -21.20 8.25
N MET A 38 8.21 -22.21 7.42
CA MET A 38 8.08 -22.04 5.96
C MET A 38 6.91 -21.12 5.57
N ARG A 39 5.79 -21.14 6.33
CA ARG A 39 4.64 -20.27 6.08
C ARG A 39 4.91 -18.84 6.51
N LEU A 40 5.65 -18.63 7.59
CA LEU A 40 6.11 -17.31 8.03
C LEU A 40 7.16 -16.76 7.06
N GLU A 41 8.10 -17.57 6.59
CA GLU A 41 9.06 -17.17 5.55
C GLU A 41 8.40 -16.85 4.22
N ALA A 42 7.36 -17.58 3.81
CA ALA A 42 6.57 -17.29 2.62
C ALA A 42 5.78 -15.99 2.75
N LEU A 43 5.25 -15.66 3.95
CA LEU A 43 4.61 -14.40 4.26
C LEU A 43 5.61 -13.21 4.30
N GLU A 44 6.89 -13.49 4.53
CA GLU A 44 7.95 -12.48 4.58
C GLU A 44 8.49 -12.10 3.19
N SER A 45 8.38 -12.99 2.19
CA SER A 45 8.90 -12.71 0.85
C SER A 45 8.04 -11.68 0.10
N ARG A 46 8.66 -10.57 -0.30
CA ARG A 46 8.03 -9.60 -1.21
C ARG A 46 8.26 -10.00 -2.66
N ARG A 47 7.23 -9.85 -3.53
CA ARG A 47 7.38 -10.05 -4.97
C ARG A 47 8.55 -9.20 -5.49
N LYS A 48 9.50 -9.82 -6.17
CA LYS A 48 10.61 -9.10 -6.80
C LYS A 48 10.09 -8.29 -7.98
N THR A 49 10.40 -7.00 -7.97
CA THR A 49 10.07 -6.04 -9.03
C THR A 49 11.33 -5.30 -9.43
N ARG A 50 11.31 -4.67 -10.60
CA ARG A 50 12.36 -3.71 -10.96
C ARG A 50 12.33 -2.50 -10.04
N VAL A 51 13.42 -1.76 -9.96
CA VAL A 51 13.48 -0.50 -9.23
C VAL A 51 13.19 0.65 -10.18
N ILE A 52 12.17 1.44 -9.89
CA ILE A 52 11.83 2.68 -10.62
C ILE A 52 12.35 3.86 -9.83
N ARG A 53 13.19 4.69 -10.43
CA ARG A 53 13.70 5.90 -9.80
C ARG A 53 12.76 7.08 -10.00
N VAL A 54 12.36 7.73 -8.89
CA VAL A 54 11.50 8.91 -8.87
C VAL A 54 12.23 10.01 -8.09
N GLY A 55 12.88 10.91 -8.82
CA GLY A 55 13.89 11.77 -8.21
C GLY A 55 15.03 10.92 -7.63
N ASP A 56 15.35 11.15 -6.38
CA ASP A 56 16.37 10.42 -5.62
C ASP A 56 15.85 9.15 -4.91
N ILE A 57 14.53 8.86 -5.02
CA ILE A 57 13.87 7.74 -4.34
C ILE A 57 13.69 6.56 -5.29
N GLY A 58 14.02 5.35 -4.81
CA GLY A 58 13.70 4.08 -5.49
C GLY A 58 12.35 3.52 -5.04
N ILE A 59 11.61 2.91 -5.98
CA ILE A 59 10.36 2.19 -5.77
C ILE A 59 10.51 0.79 -6.38
N GLY A 60 10.25 -0.25 -5.62
CA GLY A 60 10.39 -1.65 -6.06
C GLY A 60 11.70 -2.28 -5.64
N GLY A 61 11.98 -3.50 -6.09
CA GLY A 61 13.15 -4.27 -5.70
C GLY A 61 13.26 -4.43 -4.18
N ASP A 62 14.44 -4.17 -3.66
CA ASP A 62 14.72 -4.22 -2.22
C ASP A 62 14.53 -2.85 -1.52
N GLU A 63 14.07 -1.83 -2.26
CA GLU A 63 13.78 -0.51 -1.69
C GLU A 63 12.65 -0.60 -0.65
N PRO A 64 12.65 0.25 0.38
CA PRO A 64 11.54 0.31 1.33
C PRO A 64 10.21 0.61 0.63
N ILE A 65 9.12 0.03 1.13
CA ILE A 65 7.79 0.37 0.62
C ILE A 65 7.52 1.84 0.93
N ARG A 66 7.31 2.65 -0.11
CA ARG A 66 7.25 4.11 -0.03
C ARG A 66 5.86 4.62 0.33
N VAL A 67 5.82 5.61 1.21
CA VAL A 67 4.58 6.30 1.60
C VAL A 67 4.38 7.53 0.72
N GLN A 68 3.27 7.53 -0.01
CA GLN A 68 2.83 8.64 -0.85
C GLN A 68 1.58 9.28 -0.27
N THR A 69 1.46 10.61 -0.33
CA THR A 69 0.19 11.31 -0.13
C THR A 69 -0.13 12.23 -1.31
N MET A 70 -1.19 13.02 -1.19
CA MET A 70 -1.64 13.96 -2.23
C MET A 70 -2.19 15.22 -1.60
N THR A 71 -1.77 16.36 -2.10
CA THR A 71 -2.33 17.65 -1.69
C THR A 71 -3.80 17.78 -2.11
N ASN A 72 -4.56 18.55 -1.34
CA ASN A 72 -5.96 18.90 -1.64
C ASN A 72 -6.17 20.41 -1.81
N THR A 73 -5.08 21.17 -1.87
CA THR A 73 -5.07 22.60 -2.21
C THR A 73 -5.28 22.81 -3.72
N ASP A 74 -5.70 24.02 -4.12
CA ASP A 74 -5.60 24.42 -5.52
C ASP A 74 -4.13 24.50 -5.92
N THR A 75 -3.74 23.75 -6.95
CA THR A 75 -2.36 23.68 -7.44
C THR A 75 -1.84 25.03 -7.92
N LEU A 76 -2.72 25.95 -8.32
CA LEU A 76 -2.36 27.31 -8.74
C LEU A 76 -2.12 28.25 -7.55
N ASP A 77 -2.54 27.87 -6.36
CA ASP A 77 -2.11 28.50 -5.12
C ASP A 77 -0.78 27.86 -4.66
N ILE A 78 0.32 28.41 -5.19
CA ILE A 78 1.68 27.92 -4.96
C ILE A 78 2.03 27.90 -3.47
N GLU A 79 1.67 28.98 -2.75
CA GLU A 79 1.97 29.14 -1.33
C GLU A 79 1.24 28.08 -0.48
N ALA A 80 -0.08 27.92 -0.67
CA ALA A 80 -0.87 26.94 0.06
C ALA A 80 -0.42 25.50 -0.24
N THR A 81 -0.11 25.20 -1.52
CA THR A 81 0.32 23.86 -1.93
C THR A 81 1.71 23.52 -1.41
N ALA A 82 2.65 24.46 -1.43
CA ALA A 82 3.97 24.25 -0.85
C ALA A 82 3.90 24.09 0.68
N ALA A 83 3.13 24.92 1.37
CA ALA A 83 2.93 24.81 2.81
C ALA A 83 2.29 23.47 3.22
N GLN A 84 1.28 22.99 2.48
CA GLN A 84 0.67 21.69 2.74
C GLN A 84 1.65 20.55 2.44
N THR A 85 2.40 20.65 1.34
CA THR A 85 3.46 19.68 1.01
C THR A 85 4.48 19.59 2.14
N ALA A 86 4.92 20.72 2.70
CA ALA A 86 5.88 20.75 3.81
C ALA A 86 5.34 20.00 5.04
N ARG A 87 4.10 20.25 5.44
CA ARG A 87 3.45 19.53 6.55
C ARG A 87 3.32 18.02 6.26
N CYS A 88 3.02 17.64 5.02
CA CYS A 88 2.98 16.22 4.64
C CYS A 88 4.36 15.56 4.76
N VAL A 89 5.43 16.24 4.34
CA VAL A 89 6.82 15.74 4.48
C VAL A 89 7.21 15.63 5.96
N GLU A 90 6.86 16.61 6.78
CA GLU A 90 7.07 16.58 8.23
C GLU A 90 6.35 15.40 8.89
N ALA A 91 5.14 15.06 8.42
CA ALA A 91 4.42 13.88 8.86
C ALA A 91 5.02 12.55 8.35
N GLY A 92 6.02 12.58 7.46
CA GLY A 92 6.74 11.43 6.93
C GLY A 92 6.38 11.00 5.51
N ALA A 93 5.71 11.84 4.71
CA ALA A 93 5.48 11.52 3.30
C ALA A 93 6.78 11.54 2.51
N GLU A 94 7.01 10.51 1.70
CA GLU A 94 8.22 10.37 0.87
C GLU A 94 7.97 10.76 -0.59
N LEU A 95 6.71 10.82 -1.02
CA LEU A 95 6.27 11.14 -2.37
C LEU A 95 5.00 12.01 -2.29
N ILE A 96 4.99 13.14 -3.00
CA ILE A 96 3.84 14.04 -2.99
C ILE A 96 3.18 14.08 -4.36
N ARG A 97 1.90 13.74 -4.43
CA ARG A 97 1.11 13.83 -5.65
C ARG A 97 0.30 15.12 -5.66
N ILE A 98 0.31 15.82 -6.78
CA ILE A 98 -0.34 17.12 -6.97
C ILE A 98 -1.25 17.04 -8.19
N THR A 99 -2.48 17.52 -8.07
CA THR A 99 -3.46 17.55 -9.16
C THR A 99 -2.97 18.43 -10.32
N THR A 100 -3.01 17.90 -11.55
CA THR A 100 -2.46 18.56 -12.73
C THR A 100 -3.45 18.48 -13.89
N GLN A 101 -4.43 19.38 -13.89
CA GLN A 101 -5.54 19.37 -14.86
C GLN A 101 -5.18 20.01 -16.20
N THR A 102 -4.32 21.01 -16.21
CA THR A 102 -3.95 21.78 -17.41
C THR A 102 -2.43 21.98 -17.48
N PRO A 103 -1.87 22.39 -18.63
CA PRO A 103 -0.47 22.76 -18.73
C PRO A 103 -0.04 23.87 -17.73
N LYS A 104 -0.96 24.75 -17.32
CA LYS A 104 -0.68 25.76 -16.30
C LYS A 104 -0.39 25.14 -14.94
N HIS A 105 -1.20 24.15 -14.53
CA HIS A 105 -0.95 23.38 -13.30
C HIS A 105 0.38 22.59 -13.37
N ALA A 106 0.72 22.06 -14.54
CA ALA A 106 2.00 21.37 -14.71
C ALA A 106 3.19 22.31 -14.49
N ARG A 107 3.16 23.52 -15.03
CA ARG A 107 4.20 24.54 -14.82
C ARG A 107 4.29 24.99 -13.36
N ALA A 108 3.15 25.09 -12.66
CA ALA A 108 3.11 25.44 -11.24
C ALA A 108 3.94 24.49 -10.35
N LEU A 109 4.18 23.24 -10.78
CA LEU A 109 5.05 22.32 -10.06
C LEU A 109 6.49 22.83 -9.93
N ALA A 110 6.98 23.60 -10.90
CA ALA A 110 8.30 24.23 -10.82
C ALA A 110 8.36 25.28 -9.71
N ASP A 111 7.34 26.15 -9.63
CA ASP A 111 7.26 27.21 -8.64
C ASP A 111 7.07 26.62 -7.23
N ILE A 112 6.22 25.59 -7.09
CA ILE A 112 6.02 24.85 -5.84
C ILE A 112 7.35 24.23 -5.38
N ARG A 113 8.08 23.56 -6.27
CA ARG A 113 9.40 22.98 -5.97
C ARG A 113 10.40 24.05 -5.52
N GLN A 114 10.46 25.16 -6.25
CA GLN A 114 11.36 26.26 -5.90
C GLN A 114 11.05 26.81 -4.50
N LEU A 115 9.77 26.99 -4.17
CA LEU A 115 9.36 27.47 -2.85
C LEU A 115 9.64 26.46 -1.74
N LEU A 116 9.44 25.15 -2.00
CA LEU A 116 9.80 24.10 -1.04
C LEU A 116 11.28 24.14 -0.70
N ILE A 117 12.15 24.29 -1.68
CA ILE A 117 13.61 24.36 -1.46
C ILE A 117 13.99 25.66 -0.74
N THR A 118 13.52 26.80 -1.21
CA THR A 118 14.01 28.11 -0.72
C THR A 118 13.44 28.51 0.63
N ARG A 119 12.17 28.19 0.91
CA ARG A 119 11.49 28.59 2.13
C ARG A 119 11.49 27.51 3.22
N TYR A 120 11.33 26.24 2.81
CA TYR A 120 11.19 25.13 3.75
C TYR A 120 12.42 24.24 3.84
N GLY A 121 13.41 24.39 2.95
CA GLY A 121 14.58 23.52 2.89
C GLY A 121 14.27 22.07 2.52
N ILE A 122 13.13 21.84 1.83
CA ILE A 122 12.60 20.52 1.53
C ILE A 122 12.87 20.17 0.08
N SER A 123 13.45 18.99 -0.15
CA SER A 123 13.52 18.32 -1.45
C SER A 123 12.71 17.03 -1.37
N VAL A 124 11.61 16.93 -2.11
CA VAL A 124 10.73 15.76 -2.17
C VAL A 124 10.25 15.55 -3.60
N PRO A 125 10.18 14.30 -4.11
CA PRO A 125 9.66 14.03 -5.45
C PRO A 125 8.20 14.44 -5.60
N LEU A 126 7.90 15.24 -6.63
CA LEU A 126 6.58 15.72 -6.98
C LEU A 126 6.01 14.89 -8.12
N ILE A 127 4.78 14.40 -7.95
CA ILE A 127 4.09 13.54 -8.90
C ILE A 127 2.90 14.28 -9.48
N ALA A 128 2.88 14.46 -10.80
CA ALA A 128 1.74 15.05 -11.49
C ALA A 128 0.60 14.03 -11.63
N ASP A 129 -0.59 14.40 -11.18
CA ASP A 129 -1.81 13.62 -11.34
C ASP A 129 -2.63 14.17 -12.51
N VAL A 130 -2.46 13.56 -13.68
CA VAL A 130 -3.07 14.03 -14.93
C VAL A 130 -4.34 13.26 -15.24
N HIS A 131 -5.39 14.00 -15.56
CA HIS A 131 -6.69 13.52 -16.04
C HIS A 131 -7.12 14.28 -17.28
N PHE A 132 -7.70 13.59 -18.25
CA PHE A 132 -8.35 14.13 -19.48
C PHE A 132 -7.47 14.93 -20.44
N SER A 133 -6.36 15.50 -20.01
CA SER A 133 -5.56 16.44 -20.82
C SER A 133 -4.22 15.86 -21.24
N GLN A 134 -4.10 15.46 -22.50
CA GLN A 134 -2.81 15.05 -23.07
C GLN A 134 -1.78 16.22 -23.00
N ALA A 135 -2.21 17.47 -23.28
CA ALA A 135 -1.32 18.62 -23.21
C ALA A 135 -0.76 18.82 -21.79
N ALA A 136 -1.58 18.58 -20.74
CA ALA A 136 -1.09 18.61 -19.37
C ALA A 136 -0.12 17.47 -19.08
N ALA A 137 -0.34 16.26 -19.65
CA ALA A 137 0.57 15.13 -19.50
C ALA A 137 1.96 15.43 -20.09
N PHE A 138 2.00 15.96 -21.31
CA PHE A 138 3.25 16.36 -21.95
C PHE A 138 3.99 17.47 -21.18
N GLU A 139 3.28 18.47 -20.73
CA GLU A 139 3.90 19.56 -19.95
C GLU A 139 4.40 19.04 -18.59
N ALA A 140 3.67 18.12 -17.96
CA ALA A 140 4.05 17.53 -16.66
C ALA A 140 5.36 16.74 -16.73
N LEU A 141 5.69 16.10 -17.85
CA LEU A 141 6.97 15.41 -18.04
C LEU A 141 8.18 16.33 -17.81
N LYS A 142 8.05 17.63 -18.04
CA LYS A 142 9.14 18.61 -17.86
C LYS A 142 9.38 18.95 -16.39
N TRP A 143 8.32 18.97 -15.58
CA TRP A 143 8.34 19.58 -14.25
C TRP A 143 8.16 18.59 -13.10
N ALA A 144 7.47 17.45 -13.35
CA ALA A 144 7.28 16.41 -12.36
C ALA A 144 8.42 15.38 -12.35
N ASP A 145 8.59 14.68 -11.23
CA ASP A 145 9.51 13.54 -11.12
C ASP A 145 8.85 12.25 -11.58
N LYS A 146 7.52 12.18 -11.57
CA LYS A 146 6.71 11.10 -12.11
C LYS A 146 5.37 11.63 -12.59
N VAL A 147 4.83 11.07 -13.68
CA VAL A 147 3.50 11.44 -14.18
C VAL A 147 2.55 10.26 -14.01
N ARG A 148 1.36 10.51 -13.44
CA ARG A 148 0.29 9.53 -13.37
C ARG A 148 -0.68 9.75 -14.52
N LEU A 149 -0.94 8.68 -15.25
CA LEU A 149 -1.97 8.59 -16.27
C LEU A 149 -3.10 7.67 -15.82
N ASN A 150 -4.32 8.03 -16.18
CA ASN A 150 -5.49 7.17 -16.00
C ASN A 150 -5.95 6.65 -17.37
N PRO A 151 -5.85 5.33 -17.65
CA PRO A 151 -6.25 4.74 -18.93
C PRO A 151 -7.69 5.07 -19.32
N GLY A 152 -8.59 5.07 -18.33
CA GLY A 152 -10.02 5.26 -18.58
C GLY A 152 -10.44 6.66 -19.00
N ASN A 153 -9.55 7.67 -18.93
CA ASN A 153 -9.92 9.06 -19.25
C ASN A 153 -8.83 9.90 -19.91
N LEU A 154 -7.71 9.33 -20.32
CA LEU A 154 -6.65 10.08 -21.03
C LEU A 154 -6.91 10.12 -22.54
N LEU A 155 -7.03 8.96 -23.18
CA LEU A 155 -7.26 8.78 -24.61
C LEU A 155 -8.57 8.05 -24.90
N ASP A 156 -9.08 7.38 -23.91
CA ASP A 156 -10.37 6.70 -23.92
C ASP A 156 -11.46 7.60 -23.31
N ALA A 157 -12.71 7.26 -23.49
CA ALA A 157 -13.83 8.05 -23.02
C ALA A 157 -14.78 7.25 -22.14
N LYS A 158 -15.35 7.91 -21.14
CA LYS A 158 -16.49 7.41 -20.37
C LYS A 158 -17.68 8.32 -20.66
N LEU A 159 -18.49 7.93 -21.66
CA LEU A 159 -19.69 8.64 -22.08
C LEU A 159 -20.96 8.06 -21.45
N GLN A 160 -20.82 7.06 -20.57
CA GLN A 160 -21.90 6.30 -19.93
C GLN A 160 -22.84 5.64 -20.96
N LYS A 161 -22.29 5.20 -22.08
CA LYS A 161 -23.03 4.49 -23.13
C LYS A 161 -22.62 3.03 -23.16
N THR A 162 -23.59 2.14 -23.23
CA THR A 162 -23.33 0.75 -23.61
C THR A 162 -22.99 0.75 -25.10
N LEU A 163 -21.74 0.44 -25.41
CA LEU A 163 -21.27 0.34 -26.80
C LEU A 163 -21.22 -1.15 -27.16
N GLU A 164 -21.95 -1.55 -28.17
CA GLU A 164 -21.73 -2.83 -28.82
C GLU A 164 -20.61 -2.61 -29.83
N TYR A 165 -19.46 -3.24 -29.59
CA TYR A 165 -18.37 -3.23 -30.54
C TYR A 165 -18.56 -4.35 -31.55
N GLU A 166 -18.74 -4.02 -32.81
CA GLU A 166 -18.66 -4.99 -33.92
C GLU A 166 -17.26 -5.62 -33.96
N SER A 167 -17.18 -6.80 -34.58
CA SER A 167 -15.90 -7.50 -34.76
C SER A 167 -14.86 -6.58 -35.43
N GLY A 168 -13.74 -6.32 -34.77
CA GLY A 168 -12.66 -5.47 -35.25
C GLY A 168 -12.69 -4.02 -34.78
N ALA A 169 -13.85 -3.48 -34.37
CA ALA A 169 -13.90 -2.07 -33.89
C ALA A 169 -13.12 -1.84 -32.60
N TYR A 170 -13.06 -2.84 -31.73
CA TYR A 170 -12.26 -2.78 -30.51
C TYR A 170 -10.75 -2.66 -30.80
N GLU A 171 -10.27 -3.45 -31.73
CA GLU A 171 -8.86 -3.46 -32.18
C GLU A 171 -8.50 -2.14 -32.90
N GLU A 172 -9.42 -1.52 -33.61
CA GLU A 172 -9.21 -0.20 -34.21
C GLU A 172 -9.07 0.90 -33.15
N GLU A 173 -9.90 0.85 -32.10
CA GLU A 173 -9.77 1.75 -30.96
C GLU A 173 -8.44 1.56 -30.22
N LEU A 174 -7.97 0.32 -30.03
CA LEU A 174 -6.64 0.07 -29.46
C LEU A 174 -5.53 0.67 -30.31
N LYS A 175 -5.59 0.55 -31.64
CA LYS A 175 -4.62 1.19 -32.56
C LYS A 175 -4.68 2.71 -32.44
N ARG A 176 -5.87 3.30 -32.26
CA ARG A 176 -6.04 4.74 -32.04
C ARG A 176 -5.36 5.18 -30.74
N ILE A 177 -5.56 4.41 -29.65
CA ILE A 177 -4.93 4.66 -28.35
C ILE A 177 -3.40 4.54 -28.48
N GLU A 178 -2.91 3.47 -29.11
CA GLU A 178 -1.48 3.25 -29.36
C GLU A 178 -0.87 4.43 -30.10
N LYS A 179 -1.49 4.86 -31.20
CA LYS A 179 -1.03 6.03 -31.98
C LYS A 179 -1.00 7.31 -31.13
N GLY A 180 -1.98 7.49 -30.25
CA GLY A 180 -2.05 8.66 -29.36
C GLY A 180 -1.01 8.62 -28.22
N LEU A 181 -0.63 7.42 -27.75
CA LEU A 181 0.37 7.26 -26.70
C LEU A 181 1.80 7.40 -27.21
N LEU A 182 2.08 7.02 -28.46
CA LEU A 182 3.44 6.95 -28.99
C LEU A 182 4.26 8.23 -28.79
N PRO A 183 3.76 9.44 -29.14
CA PRO A 183 4.53 10.67 -28.93
C PRO A 183 4.82 10.92 -27.43
N PHE A 184 3.91 10.55 -26.54
CA PHE A 184 4.10 10.68 -25.10
C PHE A 184 5.16 9.70 -24.59
N ILE A 185 5.18 8.46 -25.08
CA ILE A 185 6.20 7.46 -24.74
C ILE A 185 7.58 7.93 -25.17
N GLU A 186 7.72 8.47 -26.38
CA GLU A 186 8.97 9.00 -26.90
C GLU A 186 9.49 10.17 -26.04
N GLU A 187 8.63 11.09 -25.67
CA GLU A 187 9.00 12.22 -24.81
C GLU A 187 9.35 11.77 -23.39
N ALA A 188 8.60 10.82 -22.81
CA ALA A 188 8.89 10.24 -21.50
C ALA A 188 10.27 9.55 -21.49
N LYS A 189 10.62 8.81 -22.56
CA LYS A 189 11.96 8.24 -22.77
C LYS A 189 13.04 9.32 -22.82
N ARG A 190 12.82 10.32 -23.67
CA ARG A 190 13.78 11.41 -23.86
C ARG A 190 14.09 12.14 -22.55
N LEU A 191 13.09 12.30 -21.69
CA LEU A 191 13.21 12.98 -20.39
C LEU A 191 13.51 12.03 -19.22
N ALA A 192 13.60 10.71 -19.48
CA ALA A 192 13.77 9.67 -18.47
C ALA A 192 12.78 9.81 -17.30
N LYS A 193 11.49 10.04 -17.60
CA LYS A 193 10.45 10.30 -16.60
C LYS A 193 9.59 9.08 -16.33
N PRO A 194 9.63 8.50 -15.13
CA PRO A 194 8.79 7.36 -14.80
C PRO A 194 7.30 7.71 -14.84
N ILE A 195 6.51 6.73 -15.23
CA ILE A 195 5.07 6.86 -15.41
C ILE A 195 4.35 5.93 -14.43
N ARG A 196 3.21 6.38 -13.90
CA ARG A 196 2.30 5.49 -13.20
C ARG A 196 1.03 5.29 -14.03
N ILE A 197 0.75 4.05 -14.40
CA ILE A 197 -0.54 3.66 -14.96
C ILE A 197 -1.47 3.33 -13.80
N GLY A 198 -2.51 4.15 -13.63
CA GLY A 198 -3.39 4.08 -12.45
C GLY A 198 -4.84 3.93 -12.84
N ALA A 199 -5.37 2.69 -12.86
CA ALA A 199 -6.78 2.40 -13.07
C ALA A 199 -7.56 2.53 -11.76
N ASN A 200 -8.69 3.22 -11.83
CA ASN A 200 -9.68 3.29 -10.76
C ASN A 200 -10.95 2.62 -11.25
N HIS A 201 -11.58 1.77 -10.42
CA HIS A 201 -12.83 1.09 -10.72
C HIS A 201 -13.90 2.04 -11.26
N GLY A 202 -14.14 3.16 -10.56
CA GLY A 202 -15.14 4.15 -10.95
C GLY A 202 -14.83 4.95 -12.25
N SER A 203 -13.66 4.77 -12.87
CA SER A 203 -13.25 5.51 -14.07
C SER A 203 -12.86 4.62 -15.25
N LEU A 204 -13.35 3.39 -15.32
CA LEU A 204 -13.19 2.53 -16.49
C LEU A 204 -13.90 3.14 -17.71
N SER A 205 -13.29 3.05 -18.89
CA SER A 205 -13.90 3.53 -20.14
C SER A 205 -15.08 2.67 -20.56
N ASP A 206 -15.99 3.25 -21.36
CA ASP A 206 -17.15 2.52 -21.90
C ASP A 206 -16.71 1.30 -22.71
N ARG A 207 -15.59 1.38 -23.39
CA ARG A 207 -15.01 0.28 -24.17
C ARG A 207 -14.62 -0.91 -23.28
N ILE A 208 -13.94 -0.64 -22.15
CA ILE A 208 -13.57 -1.67 -21.17
C ILE A 208 -14.82 -2.26 -20.52
N LEU A 209 -15.76 -1.40 -20.09
CA LEU A 209 -17.01 -1.84 -19.47
C LEU A 209 -17.83 -2.73 -20.40
N SER A 210 -17.87 -2.42 -21.70
CA SER A 210 -18.61 -3.21 -22.70
C SER A 210 -18.00 -4.59 -22.94
N ARG A 211 -16.67 -4.71 -22.88
CA ARG A 211 -15.98 -5.98 -23.16
C ARG A 211 -15.76 -6.85 -21.93
N TYR A 212 -15.38 -6.24 -20.81
CA TYR A 212 -14.95 -6.95 -19.59
C TYR A 212 -15.89 -6.73 -18.40
N GLY A 213 -16.87 -5.84 -18.53
CA GLY A 213 -17.79 -5.46 -17.47
C GLY A 213 -17.14 -4.59 -16.37
N ASP A 214 -17.93 -4.24 -15.38
CA ASP A 214 -17.50 -3.52 -14.18
C ASP A 214 -16.92 -4.52 -13.15
N THR A 215 -15.76 -5.08 -13.46
CA THR A 215 -15.15 -6.21 -12.78
C THR A 215 -13.68 -5.98 -12.47
N PRO A 216 -13.08 -6.73 -11.54
CA PRO A 216 -11.61 -6.74 -11.33
C PRO A 216 -10.82 -7.02 -12.63
N LEU A 217 -11.34 -7.91 -13.51
CA LEU A 217 -10.73 -8.18 -14.82
C LEU A 217 -10.75 -6.93 -15.71
N GLY A 218 -11.87 -6.20 -15.75
CA GLY A 218 -11.96 -4.94 -16.49
C GLY A 218 -10.95 -3.90 -15.99
N MET A 219 -10.73 -3.82 -14.68
CA MET A 219 -9.68 -2.95 -14.10
C MET A 219 -8.29 -3.36 -14.58
N VAL A 220 -7.98 -4.65 -14.54
CA VAL A 220 -6.68 -5.19 -14.96
C VAL A 220 -6.45 -4.95 -16.44
N GLU A 221 -7.39 -5.30 -17.32
CA GLU A 221 -7.23 -5.12 -18.77
C GLU A 221 -7.13 -3.64 -19.16
N SER A 222 -7.86 -2.75 -18.46
CA SER A 222 -7.71 -1.29 -18.66
C SER A 222 -6.26 -0.82 -18.48
N ALA A 223 -5.53 -1.40 -17.54
CA ALA A 223 -4.11 -1.07 -17.36
C ALA A 223 -3.21 -1.87 -18.30
N MET A 224 -3.48 -3.18 -18.48
CA MET A 224 -2.63 -4.08 -19.29
C MET A 224 -2.55 -3.64 -20.75
N GLU A 225 -3.63 -3.11 -21.32
CA GLU A 225 -3.59 -2.56 -22.68
C GLU A 225 -2.53 -1.44 -22.81
N TYR A 226 -2.50 -0.52 -21.85
CA TYR A 226 -1.48 0.53 -21.82
C TYR A 226 -0.08 -0.05 -21.57
N LEU A 227 0.05 -0.98 -20.61
CA LEU A 227 1.32 -1.61 -20.28
C LEU A 227 1.92 -2.36 -21.48
N ARG A 228 1.10 -3.12 -22.21
CA ARG A 228 1.53 -3.83 -23.44
C ARG A 228 2.01 -2.86 -24.51
N ILE A 229 1.36 -1.69 -24.66
CA ILE A 229 1.80 -0.64 -25.59
C ILE A 229 3.14 -0.07 -25.13
N PHE A 230 3.28 0.38 -23.88
CA PHE A 230 4.53 0.91 -23.35
C PHE A 230 5.68 -0.10 -23.49
N HIS A 231 5.45 -1.35 -23.09
CA HIS A 231 6.43 -2.43 -23.20
C HIS A 231 6.87 -2.70 -24.64
N ARG A 232 5.93 -2.74 -25.60
CA ARG A 232 6.19 -2.91 -27.04
C ARG A 232 7.15 -1.85 -27.57
N TYR A 233 7.03 -0.63 -27.09
CA TYR A 233 7.93 0.46 -27.45
C TYR A 233 9.16 0.54 -26.55
N GLY A 234 9.44 -0.47 -25.72
CA GLY A 234 10.65 -0.56 -24.89
C GLY A 234 10.71 0.52 -23.82
N TYR A 235 9.58 0.84 -23.19
CA TYR A 235 9.52 1.77 -22.05
C TYR A 235 8.90 1.11 -20.84
N ASP A 236 9.75 0.80 -19.87
CA ASP A 236 9.40 0.00 -18.70
C ASP A 236 9.60 0.75 -17.36
N GLU A 237 9.84 2.06 -17.39
CA GLU A 237 9.91 2.89 -16.18
C GLU A 237 8.50 3.17 -15.63
N ILE A 238 7.81 2.10 -15.23
CA ILE A 238 6.37 2.12 -14.94
C ILE A 238 6.08 1.59 -13.53
N VAL A 239 5.18 2.28 -12.82
CA VAL A 239 4.49 1.82 -11.60
C VAL A 239 3.04 1.59 -11.95
N VAL A 240 2.41 0.53 -11.42
CA VAL A 240 1.01 0.22 -11.72
C VAL A 240 0.15 0.35 -10.46
N ALA A 241 -1.11 0.77 -10.61
CA ALA A 241 -2.04 0.87 -9.49
C ALA A 241 -3.45 0.46 -9.90
N MET A 242 -4.06 -0.44 -9.11
CA MET A 242 -5.48 -0.78 -9.17
C MET A 242 -6.17 -0.28 -7.91
N LYS A 243 -7.17 0.58 -8.04
CA LYS A 243 -7.88 1.17 -6.89
C LYS A 243 -9.39 1.02 -7.05
N SER A 244 -10.03 0.65 -5.95
CA SER A 244 -11.50 0.64 -5.81
C SER A 244 -11.89 1.24 -4.45
N SER A 245 -13.11 1.71 -4.33
CA SER A 245 -13.74 2.07 -3.05
C SER A 245 -14.18 0.85 -2.26
N ASP A 246 -14.38 -0.29 -2.94
CA ASP A 246 -14.58 -1.60 -2.33
C ASP A 246 -13.23 -2.29 -2.12
N PRO A 247 -12.84 -2.58 -0.86
CA PRO A 247 -11.59 -3.26 -0.56
C PRO A 247 -11.49 -4.66 -1.20
N LEU A 248 -12.58 -5.39 -1.33
CA LEU A 248 -12.58 -6.75 -1.91
C LEU A 248 -12.26 -6.71 -3.40
N VAL A 249 -12.90 -5.81 -4.14
CA VAL A 249 -12.61 -5.56 -5.55
C VAL A 249 -11.16 -5.11 -5.74
N MET A 250 -10.66 -4.24 -4.86
CA MET A 250 -9.26 -3.76 -4.88
C MET A 250 -8.29 -4.91 -4.66
N ILE A 251 -8.56 -5.80 -3.70
CA ILE A 251 -7.72 -6.97 -3.40
C ILE A 251 -7.69 -7.92 -4.60
N GLU A 252 -8.84 -8.29 -5.12
CA GLU A 252 -8.95 -9.21 -6.26
C GLU A 252 -8.24 -8.64 -7.50
N ALA A 253 -8.47 -7.37 -7.83
CA ALA A 253 -7.84 -6.71 -8.97
C ALA A 253 -6.30 -6.68 -8.84
N ASN A 254 -5.73 -6.42 -7.65
CA ASN A 254 -4.28 -6.42 -7.46
C ASN A 254 -3.68 -7.83 -7.52
N ARG A 255 -4.37 -8.84 -7.00
CA ARG A 255 -3.94 -10.26 -7.12
C ARG A 255 -3.93 -10.70 -8.58
N LEU A 256 -5.01 -10.42 -9.30
CA LEU A 256 -5.15 -10.74 -10.72
C LEU A 256 -4.08 -10.00 -11.55
N LEU A 257 -3.87 -8.70 -11.29
CA LEU A 257 -2.80 -7.93 -11.93
C LEU A 257 -1.43 -8.55 -11.71
N ALA A 258 -1.09 -8.91 -10.47
CA ALA A 258 0.21 -9.51 -10.14
C ALA A 258 0.41 -10.85 -10.88
N GLN A 259 -0.64 -11.65 -11.02
CA GLN A 259 -0.63 -12.89 -11.79
C GLN A 259 -0.44 -12.63 -13.28
N THR A 260 -1.19 -11.69 -13.87
CA THR A 260 -1.10 -11.32 -15.28
C THR A 260 0.28 -10.78 -15.63
N LEU A 261 0.82 -9.86 -14.81
CA LEU A 261 2.16 -9.33 -14.98
C LEU A 261 3.22 -10.46 -14.97
N ARG A 262 3.09 -11.45 -14.08
CA ARG A 262 3.99 -12.60 -14.04
C ARG A 262 3.92 -13.44 -15.30
N VAL A 263 2.71 -13.69 -15.82
CA VAL A 263 2.51 -14.47 -17.05
C VAL A 263 3.11 -13.75 -18.26
N GLU A 264 2.99 -12.42 -18.30
CA GLU A 264 3.53 -11.60 -19.39
C GLU A 264 4.99 -11.15 -19.17
N ASN A 265 5.68 -11.71 -18.15
CA ASN A 265 7.08 -11.38 -17.80
C ASN A 265 7.32 -9.89 -17.53
N MET A 266 6.33 -9.22 -16.94
CA MET A 266 6.39 -7.82 -16.52
C MET A 266 6.59 -7.73 -15.01
N ASP A 267 7.66 -7.09 -14.59
CA ASP A 267 8.06 -6.98 -13.18
C ASP A 267 7.83 -5.59 -12.58
N TYR A 268 6.81 -4.88 -13.05
CA TYR A 268 6.48 -3.52 -12.61
C TYR A 268 6.09 -3.46 -11.13
N PRO A 269 6.60 -2.47 -10.37
CA PRO A 269 6.18 -2.22 -8.99
C PRO A 269 4.72 -1.77 -8.89
N LEU A 270 4.09 -2.12 -7.75
CA LEU A 270 2.68 -1.84 -7.48
C LEU A 270 2.51 -0.71 -6.48
N HIS A 271 1.58 0.21 -6.79
CA HIS A 271 1.12 1.25 -5.88
C HIS A 271 -0.26 0.91 -5.33
N LEU A 272 -0.34 0.66 -4.03
CA LEU A 272 -1.56 0.23 -3.36
C LEU A 272 -2.38 1.41 -2.82
N GLY A 273 -3.69 1.23 -2.75
CA GLY A 273 -4.58 2.18 -2.09
C GLY A 273 -6.05 1.90 -2.36
N VAL A 274 -6.88 2.06 -1.34
CA VAL A 274 -8.33 2.15 -1.47
C VAL A 274 -8.66 3.61 -1.83
N THR A 275 -9.48 3.82 -2.85
CA THR A 275 -9.96 5.18 -3.22
C THR A 275 -11.32 5.42 -2.58
N GLU A 276 -11.64 6.68 -2.28
CA GLU A 276 -12.95 7.05 -1.71
C GLU A 276 -13.32 6.21 -0.47
N ALA A 277 -12.32 5.94 0.38
CA ALA A 277 -12.49 5.06 1.53
C ALA A 277 -13.45 5.64 2.60
N GLY A 278 -13.66 6.95 2.59
CA GLY A 278 -14.45 7.67 3.59
C GLY A 278 -13.57 8.38 4.62
N SER A 279 -14.15 8.66 5.77
CA SER A 279 -13.50 9.40 6.87
C SER A 279 -13.34 8.55 8.12
N ALA A 280 -12.60 9.09 9.08
CA ALA A 280 -12.44 8.54 10.42
C ALA A 280 -12.11 7.04 10.45
N GLU A 281 -12.76 6.27 11.28
CA GLU A 281 -12.51 4.85 11.52
C GLU A 281 -12.86 3.99 10.31
N ASP A 282 -13.97 4.27 9.62
CA ASP A 282 -14.39 3.50 8.44
C ASP A 282 -13.37 3.56 7.31
N GLY A 283 -12.86 4.76 7.01
CA GLY A 283 -11.84 4.95 6.00
C GLY A 283 -10.52 4.25 6.36
N ARG A 284 -10.15 4.28 7.64
CA ARG A 284 -8.97 3.59 8.16
C ARG A 284 -9.14 2.08 8.09
N ALA A 285 -10.30 1.55 8.48
CA ALA A 285 -10.61 0.13 8.44
C ALA A 285 -10.55 -0.41 7.00
N LYS A 286 -11.24 0.24 6.05
CA LYS A 286 -11.20 -0.15 4.62
C LYS A 286 -9.78 -0.12 4.05
N SER A 287 -9.02 0.94 4.36
CA SER A 287 -7.64 1.07 3.90
C SER A 287 -6.73 0.00 4.49
N THR A 288 -6.91 -0.31 5.79
CA THR A 288 -6.15 -1.36 6.47
C THR A 288 -6.43 -2.74 5.88
N ILE A 289 -7.69 -3.08 5.65
CA ILE A 289 -8.08 -4.35 5.03
C ILE A 289 -7.53 -4.43 3.61
N GLY A 290 -7.83 -3.45 2.75
CA GLY A 290 -7.44 -3.48 1.34
C GLY A 290 -5.93 -3.50 1.14
N ILE A 291 -5.21 -2.55 1.74
CA ILE A 291 -3.76 -2.43 1.60
C ILE A 291 -3.06 -3.54 2.40
N GLY A 292 -3.50 -3.79 3.65
CA GLY A 292 -2.85 -4.75 4.54
C GLY A 292 -2.88 -6.17 3.97
N THR A 293 -4.02 -6.61 3.42
CA THR A 293 -4.15 -7.94 2.80
C THR A 293 -3.15 -8.12 1.66
N ILE A 294 -3.06 -7.14 0.75
CA ILE A 294 -2.13 -7.23 -0.39
C ILE A 294 -0.67 -7.18 0.06
N LEU A 295 -0.36 -6.41 1.11
CA LEU A 295 0.98 -6.43 1.71
C LEU A 295 1.31 -7.79 2.31
N LEU A 296 0.37 -8.46 2.99
CA LEU A 296 0.56 -9.82 3.53
C LEU A 296 0.75 -10.86 2.41
N ASP A 297 0.13 -10.67 1.24
CA ASP A 297 0.40 -11.48 0.04
C ASP A 297 1.79 -11.26 -0.57
N GLY A 298 2.62 -10.40 0.01
CA GLY A 298 3.94 -10.04 -0.53
C GLY A 298 3.91 -9.08 -1.71
N LEU A 299 2.80 -8.39 -1.94
CA LEU A 299 2.62 -7.47 -3.05
C LEU A 299 2.59 -6.01 -2.58
N GLY A 300 3.18 -5.11 -3.37
CA GLY A 300 3.17 -3.67 -3.12
C GLY A 300 4.53 -3.08 -2.81
N ASP A 301 4.81 -1.94 -3.45
CA ASP A 301 6.08 -1.23 -3.41
C ASP A 301 5.94 0.23 -2.99
N THR A 302 4.74 0.76 -3.09
CA THR A 302 4.35 2.08 -2.56
C THR A 302 2.86 2.07 -2.24
N LEU A 303 2.43 2.93 -1.33
CA LEU A 303 1.03 2.98 -0.92
C LEU A 303 0.56 4.42 -0.63
N ARG A 304 -0.75 4.61 -0.71
CA ARG A 304 -1.45 5.79 -0.21
C ARG A 304 -2.76 5.39 0.46
N VAL A 305 -2.95 5.79 1.70
CA VAL A 305 -4.26 5.86 2.35
C VAL A 305 -4.97 7.13 1.85
N SER A 306 -6.27 7.04 1.56
CA SER A 306 -7.07 8.19 1.10
C SER A 306 -8.25 8.38 2.04
N LEU A 307 -8.26 9.48 2.77
CA LEU A 307 -9.30 9.83 3.75
C LEU A 307 -9.94 11.17 3.38
N THR A 308 -11.19 11.35 3.78
CA THR A 308 -11.87 12.65 3.74
C THR A 308 -11.42 13.50 4.95
N GLU A 309 -10.10 13.70 5.04
CA GLU A 309 -9.41 14.43 6.10
C GLU A 309 -8.22 15.20 5.51
N ALA A 310 -7.52 15.99 6.34
CA ALA A 310 -6.26 16.62 5.91
C ALA A 310 -5.22 15.55 5.52
N PRO A 311 -4.49 15.72 4.40
CA PRO A 311 -3.57 14.72 3.88
C PRO A 311 -2.50 14.27 4.88
N GLU A 312 -2.09 15.16 5.78
CA GLU A 312 -1.12 14.86 6.84
C GLU A 312 -1.58 13.72 7.75
N ARG A 313 -2.90 13.53 7.92
CA ARG A 313 -3.49 12.46 8.74
C ARG A 313 -3.48 11.09 8.07
N GLU A 314 -3.33 11.03 6.73
CA GLU A 314 -3.22 9.78 5.98
C GLU A 314 -1.91 9.05 6.28
N ILE A 315 -0.84 9.80 6.52
CA ILE A 315 0.55 9.30 6.58
C ILE A 315 0.80 8.39 7.80
N PRO A 316 0.41 8.77 9.03
CA PRO A 316 0.54 7.87 10.18
C PRO A 316 -0.24 6.55 10.00
N VAL A 317 -1.37 6.58 9.27
CA VAL A 317 -2.14 5.36 8.97
C VAL A 317 -1.35 4.45 8.02
N CYS A 318 -0.70 5.02 6.99
CA CYS A 318 0.19 4.27 6.11
C CYS A 318 1.28 3.53 6.89
N TYR A 319 1.97 4.22 7.79
CA TYR A 319 3.02 3.62 8.63
C TYR A 319 2.46 2.59 9.61
N SER A 320 1.26 2.79 10.14
CA SER A 320 0.61 1.81 11.00
C SER A 320 0.27 0.51 10.25
N ILE A 321 -0.19 0.60 9.00
CA ILE A 321 -0.42 -0.56 8.14
C ILE A 321 0.89 -1.28 7.83
N LEU A 322 1.95 -0.55 7.47
CA LEU A 322 3.28 -1.12 7.21
C LEU A 322 3.86 -1.83 8.42
N GLN A 323 3.71 -1.23 9.61
CA GLN A 323 4.15 -1.80 10.88
C GLN A 323 3.35 -3.07 11.21
N ALA A 324 2.01 -3.02 11.14
CA ALA A 324 1.15 -4.15 11.47
C ALA A 324 1.36 -5.34 10.53
N THR A 325 1.72 -5.10 9.27
CA THR A 325 2.07 -6.13 8.29
C THR A 325 3.54 -6.52 8.31
N ARG A 326 4.34 -5.96 9.22
CA ARG A 326 5.80 -6.14 9.33
C ARG A 326 6.58 -5.83 8.04
N ARG A 327 6.00 -5.05 7.13
CA ARG A 327 6.66 -4.68 5.86
C ARG A 327 7.64 -3.52 6.01
N ARG A 328 7.43 -2.67 7.01
CA ARG A 328 8.37 -1.61 7.39
C ARG A 328 8.15 -1.25 8.85
N ILE A 329 9.18 -1.41 9.66
CA ILE A 329 9.18 -1.07 11.08
C ILE A 329 9.74 0.35 11.23
N THR A 330 8.97 1.26 11.81
CA THR A 330 9.33 2.68 11.91
C THR A 330 9.20 3.26 13.31
N LYS A 331 8.66 2.50 14.25
CA LYS A 331 8.47 2.92 15.64
C LYS A 331 8.51 1.72 16.57
N THR A 332 8.42 1.98 17.87
CA THR A 332 8.22 0.96 18.89
C THR A 332 6.90 0.21 18.66
N GLU A 333 6.91 -1.10 18.81
CA GLU A 333 5.70 -1.92 18.84
C GLU A 333 5.21 -2.06 20.28
N PHE A 334 3.95 -1.69 20.53
CA PHE A 334 3.33 -1.82 21.83
C PHE A 334 2.29 -2.94 21.84
N ILE A 335 2.41 -3.83 22.82
CA ILE A 335 1.48 -4.93 23.06
C ILE A 335 0.83 -4.64 24.40
N SER A 336 -0.47 -4.34 24.42
CA SER A 336 -1.19 -4.04 25.67
C SER A 336 -2.43 -4.89 25.82
N CYS A 337 -2.70 -5.37 27.03
CA CYS A 337 -3.93 -6.09 27.30
C CYS A 337 -5.13 -5.13 27.31
N PRO A 338 -6.33 -5.62 26.93
CA PRO A 338 -7.53 -4.76 26.83
C PRO A 338 -8.15 -4.35 28.18
N SER A 339 -7.48 -4.66 29.29
CA SER A 339 -8.01 -4.49 30.65
C SER A 339 -9.13 -5.49 31.00
N CYS A 340 -9.23 -5.81 32.26
CA CYS A 340 -10.32 -6.62 32.84
C CYS A 340 -10.37 -6.40 34.36
N GLY A 341 -11.29 -7.04 35.08
CA GLY A 341 -11.41 -6.92 36.53
C GLY A 341 -10.18 -7.37 37.34
N ARG A 342 -9.15 -7.91 36.72
CA ARG A 342 -7.85 -8.26 37.33
C ARG A 342 -6.77 -7.20 37.14
N THR A 343 -7.03 -6.16 36.39
CA THR A 343 -6.05 -5.07 36.14
C THR A 343 -5.79 -4.32 37.43
N LEU A 344 -4.52 -4.10 37.75
CA LEU A 344 -4.06 -3.60 39.05
C LEU A 344 -3.73 -2.12 39.07
N TYR A 345 -3.79 -1.43 37.92
CA TYR A 345 -3.47 -0.02 37.72
C TYR A 345 -4.23 0.55 36.51
N ASP A 346 -4.20 1.85 36.28
CA ASP A 346 -4.78 2.49 35.10
C ASP A 346 -3.90 2.20 33.86
N ILE A 347 -4.23 1.09 33.16
CA ILE A 347 -3.45 0.59 32.02
C ILE A 347 -3.51 1.55 30.83
N GLU A 348 -4.62 2.26 30.62
CA GLU A 348 -4.78 3.19 29.51
C GLU A 348 -3.84 4.38 29.69
N SER A 349 -3.88 5.02 30.83
CA SER A 349 -2.99 6.15 31.18
C SER A 349 -1.52 5.76 31.14
N VAL A 350 -1.15 4.62 31.75
CA VAL A 350 0.23 4.12 31.75
C VAL A 350 0.73 3.80 30.34
N THR A 351 -0.09 3.10 29.53
CA THR A 351 0.27 2.81 28.14
C THR A 351 0.50 4.10 27.35
N HIS A 352 -0.34 5.11 27.56
CA HIS A 352 -0.18 6.41 26.91
C HIS A 352 1.14 7.09 27.31
N GLN A 353 1.47 7.10 28.59
CA GLN A 353 2.73 7.68 29.08
C GLN A 353 3.96 6.93 28.53
N ILE A 354 3.92 5.60 28.49
CA ILE A 354 5.01 4.78 27.91
C ILE A 354 5.16 5.10 26.43
N LYS A 355 4.05 5.19 25.67
CA LYS A 355 4.09 5.57 24.25
C LYS A 355 4.73 6.93 24.01
N ILE A 356 4.33 7.97 24.75
CA ILE A 356 4.91 9.31 24.63
C ILE A 356 6.42 9.29 24.82
N ARG A 357 6.93 8.49 25.75
CA ARG A 357 8.36 8.45 26.06
C ARG A 357 9.18 7.56 25.13
N MET A 358 8.60 6.48 24.61
CA MET A 358 9.34 5.36 24.04
C MET A 358 8.91 5.00 22.60
N ASP A 359 8.02 5.76 21.94
CA ASP A 359 7.56 5.47 20.57
C ASP A 359 8.66 5.55 19.50
N HIS A 360 9.74 6.25 19.78
CA HIS A 360 10.89 6.48 18.90
C HIS A 360 11.89 5.32 18.86
N LEU A 361 11.75 4.31 19.72
CA LEU A 361 12.65 3.16 19.80
C LEU A 361 12.31 2.14 18.69
N VAL A 362 12.77 2.42 17.49
CA VAL A 362 12.44 1.62 16.30
C VAL A 362 12.84 0.16 16.49
N GLY A 363 11.87 -0.75 16.29
CA GLY A 363 12.08 -2.20 16.37
C GLY A 363 12.04 -2.77 17.78
N VAL A 364 11.97 -1.94 18.83
CA VAL A 364 11.76 -2.40 20.21
C VAL A 364 10.29 -2.74 20.42
N ARG A 365 10.03 -3.87 21.11
CA ARG A 365 8.69 -4.36 21.44
C ARG A 365 8.45 -4.27 22.94
N ILE A 366 7.47 -3.47 23.37
CA ILE A 366 7.15 -3.23 24.78
C ILE A 366 5.73 -3.75 25.08
N ALA A 367 5.63 -4.70 26.01
CA ALA A 367 4.37 -5.21 26.51
C ALA A 367 3.93 -4.46 27.78
N VAL A 368 2.65 -4.05 27.83
CA VAL A 368 2.02 -3.41 28.99
C VAL A 368 0.82 -4.27 29.42
N MET A 369 0.97 -4.99 30.53
CA MET A 369 0.03 -6.01 30.99
C MET A 369 -0.55 -5.68 32.37
N GLY A 370 -1.86 -5.65 32.48
CA GLY A 370 -2.56 -5.27 33.71
C GLY A 370 -2.36 -6.24 34.88
N CYS A 371 -2.00 -7.49 34.64
CA CYS A 371 -1.74 -8.50 35.68
C CYS A 371 -0.86 -9.65 35.16
N ILE A 372 -0.34 -10.48 36.10
CA ILE A 372 0.52 -11.62 35.78
C ILE A 372 -0.21 -12.83 35.19
N VAL A 373 -1.54 -12.91 35.25
CA VAL A 373 -2.29 -14.14 34.91
C VAL A 373 -2.07 -14.57 33.48
N ASN A 374 -2.27 -13.66 32.53
CA ASN A 374 -1.99 -13.91 31.11
C ASN A 374 -0.74 -13.15 30.65
N GLY A 375 -0.28 -12.15 31.44
CA GLY A 375 0.73 -11.21 31.04
C GLY A 375 2.03 -11.86 30.56
N ILE A 376 2.52 -12.88 31.25
CA ILE A 376 3.78 -13.55 30.91
C ILE A 376 3.67 -14.32 29.58
N GLY A 377 2.52 -14.93 29.30
CA GLY A 377 2.28 -15.63 28.03
C GLY A 377 2.12 -14.67 26.87
N GLU A 378 1.28 -13.64 27.03
CA GLU A 378 0.98 -12.65 25.99
C GLU A 378 2.18 -11.73 25.65
N MET A 379 3.10 -11.53 26.59
CA MET A 379 4.32 -10.75 26.36
C MET A 379 5.50 -11.61 25.83
N ALA A 380 5.28 -12.89 25.52
CA ALA A 380 6.37 -13.84 25.20
C ALA A 380 7.30 -13.37 24.06
N ASP A 381 6.75 -12.59 23.13
CA ASP A 381 7.48 -12.04 21.98
C ASP A 381 7.94 -10.58 22.19
N ALA A 382 7.69 -9.97 23.35
CA ALA A 382 8.13 -8.62 23.65
C ALA A 382 9.58 -8.60 24.15
N ASP A 383 10.30 -7.51 23.88
CA ASP A 383 11.63 -7.29 24.45
C ASP A 383 11.53 -6.87 25.92
N PHE A 384 10.55 -6.03 26.23
CA PHE A 384 10.31 -5.53 27.59
C PHE A 384 8.87 -5.75 28.01
N GLY A 385 8.70 -6.07 29.30
CA GLY A 385 7.37 -6.21 29.90
C GLY A 385 7.19 -5.28 31.10
N TYR A 386 6.10 -4.52 31.10
CA TYR A 386 5.58 -3.77 32.22
C TYR A 386 4.30 -4.46 32.69
N VAL A 387 4.38 -5.17 33.81
CA VAL A 387 3.32 -6.13 34.22
C VAL A 387 2.87 -5.85 35.65
N GLY A 388 1.57 -5.69 35.86
CA GLY A 388 1.01 -5.55 37.22
C GLY A 388 1.28 -6.79 38.05
N GLY A 389 2.02 -6.63 39.16
CA GLY A 389 2.39 -7.70 40.08
C GLY A 389 1.38 -7.84 41.23
N ARG A 390 1.15 -6.78 41.97
CA ARG A 390 0.14 -6.59 43.03
C ARG A 390 -0.30 -5.11 43.07
N PRO A 391 -1.37 -4.74 43.78
CA PRO A 391 -1.86 -3.36 43.81
C PRO A 391 -0.74 -2.35 44.10
N GLY A 392 -0.56 -1.35 43.21
CA GLY A 392 0.46 -0.30 43.31
C GLY A 392 1.90 -0.76 43.00
N MET A 393 2.10 -2.00 42.58
CA MET A 393 3.42 -2.58 42.30
C MET A 393 3.48 -3.22 40.93
N ILE A 394 4.57 -2.98 40.21
CA ILE A 394 4.83 -3.43 38.85
C ILE A 394 6.05 -4.37 38.85
N ASN A 395 5.98 -5.39 38.02
CA ASN A 395 7.10 -6.26 37.69
C ASN A 395 7.64 -5.88 36.32
N LEU A 396 8.95 -5.71 36.18
CA LEU A 396 9.62 -5.42 34.92
C LEU A 396 10.31 -6.67 34.40
N TYR A 397 10.15 -6.90 33.11
CA TYR A 397 10.71 -8.05 32.41
C TYR A 397 11.61 -7.62 31.27
N TRP A 398 12.66 -8.40 31.03
CA TRP A 398 13.48 -8.43 29.83
C TRP A 398 13.23 -9.77 29.12
N LYS A 399 12.60 -9.71 27.97
CA LYS A 399 12.06 -10.91 27.31
C LYS A 399 11.15 -11.68 28.31
N LYS A 400 11.43 -12.96 28.57
CA LYS A 400 10.66 -13.77 29.52
C LYS A 400 11.20 -13.73 30.96
N ALA A 401 12.35 -13.10 31.18
CA ALA A 401 12.98 -13.07 32.49
C ALA A 401 12.48 -11.90 33.34
N LEU A 402 12.05 -12.18 34.58
CA LEU A 402 11.76 -11.17 35.58
C LEU A 402 13.06 -10.49 36.00
N VAL A 403 13.21 -9.19 35.76
CA VAL A 403 14.40 -8.40 36.12
C VAL A 403 14.20 -7.65 37.43
N GLU A 404 13.06 -6.98 37.59
CA GLU A 404 12.72 -6.26 38.80
C GLU A 404 11.29 -6.64 39.26
N ARG A 405 11.19 -6.92 40.56
CA ARG A 405 9.90 -7.28 41.18
C ARG A 405 9.45 -6.17 42.11
N ASP A 406 8.12 -5.97 42.18
CA ASP A 406 7.49 -5.05 43.14
C ASP A 406 8.03 -3.62 43.08
N VAL A 407 8.27 -3.11 41.88
CA VAL A 407 8.61 -1.71 41.65
C VAL A 407 7.38 -0.83 41.91
N PRO A 408 7.47 0.22 42.73
CA PRO A 408 6.35 1.13 42.93
C PRO A 408 5.87 1.71 41.58
N GLU A 409 4.55 1.75 41.35
CA GLU A 409 3.96 2.22 40.08
C GLU A 409 4.49 3.60 39.67
N ALA A 410 4.64 4.53 40.64
CA ALA A 410 5.14 5.87 40.41
C ALA A 410 6.57 5.91 39.84
N GLU A 411 7.38 4.88 40.06
CA GLU A 411 8.77 4.77 39.60
C GLU A 411 8.92 3.88 38.38
N ALA A 412 7.94 3.02 38.11
CA ALA A 412 8.07 1.90 37.21
C ALA A 412 8.35 2.28 35.73
N ILE A 413 7.82 3.40 35.24
CA ILE A 413 8.10 3.90 33.89
C ILE A 413 9.57 4.37 33.79
N ASN A 414 10.08 5.05 34.84
CA ASN A 414 11.48 5.47 34.87
C ASN A 414 12.43 4.27 34.96
N ARG A 415 12.05 3.24 35.72
CA ARG A 415 12.83 1.99 35.82
C ARG A 415 12.83 1.22 34.50
N LEU A 416 11.68 1.18 33.80
CA LEU A 416 11.60 0.60 32.46
C LEU A 416 12.54 1.32 31.47
N GLU A 417 12.58 2.65 31.50
CA GLU A 417 13.49 3.45 30.68
C GLU A 417 14.97 3.12 30.99
N LEU A 418 15.33 3.02 32.28
CA LEU A 418 16.66 2.63 32.68
C LEU A 418 17.01 1.22 32.22
N LEU A 419 16.09 0.28 32.35
CA LEU A 419 16.29 -1.09 31.88
C LEU A 419 16.54 -1.14 30.37
N ILE A 420 15.78 -0.36 29.56
CA ILE A 420 16.00 -0.26 28.11
C ILE A 420 17.40 0.30 27.80
N LYS A 421 17.85 1.33 28.56
CA LYS A 421 19.20 1.89 28.46
C LYS A 421 20.28 0.86 28.81
N GLU A 422 20.12 0.13 29.89
CA GLU A 422 21.04 -0.93 30.32
C GLU A 422 21.16 -2.06 29.28
N LYS A 423 20.10 -2.34 28.52
CA LYS A 423 20.13 -3.34 27.43
C LYS A 423 20.68 -2.78 26.11
N GLY A 424 21.09 -1.51 26.07
CA GLY A 424 21.67 -0.88 24.89
C GLY A 424 20.69 -0.60 23.75
N LEU A 425 19.38 -0.61 24.03
CA LEU A 425 18.33 -0.40 23.03
C LEU A 425 17.71 1.01 23.07
N TRP A 426 18.21 1.88 23.92
CA TRP A 426 17.79 3.26 23.99
C TRP A 426 18.48 4.09 22.92
N VAL A 427 17.70 4.85 22.17
CA VAL A 427 18.18 5.88 21.24
C VAL A 427 17.64 7.24 21.73
N ASN A 428 18.45 8.28 21.75
CA ASN A 428 17.95 9.61 22.05
C ASN A 428 17.10 10.13 20.86
N ARG A 429 16.08 10.92 21.19
CA ARG A 429 15.26 11.60 20.17
C ARG A 429 16.05 12.64 19.40
#